data_d22c124d9e7ff877a0d061e55f728211
#
_entry.id   d22c124d9e7ff877a0d061e55f728211
#
_cell.length_a   1.000
_cell.length_b   1.000
_cell.length_c   1.000
_cell.angle_alpha   90.00
_cell.angle_beta   90.00
_cell.angle_gamma   90.00
#
_symmetry.space_group_name_H-M   'P 1'
#
loop_
_entity.id
_entity.type
_entity.pdbx_description
1 polymer ?
#
loop_
_entity_poly.entity_id
_entity_poly.type
_entity_poly.pdbx_seq_one_letter_code
_entity_poly.pdbx_strand_id
1 'polypeptide(L)'
;MTLIKQEFQKHIKKINNNDFIYKHKIAFYLLSEMQFKLYEEGFRKGFELAQQKMSDHVSEIKETHIVPRQMERKIIGYQFRKPRQAEIDSVINKVCIKYEVSKKDLFTKTRTTDIVRARNIIHNILNEKYKMSLSDIGRIFTQDHTTVLNSIQMKQHRRRFWNQEQTIWQEFDELTKS
;
A
#
# COMPACT_ATOMS: atom_id res chain seq x y z
N MET A 1 -21.81 -7.09 33.60
CA MET A 1 -21.98 -5.97 32.64
C MET A 1 -21.94 -6.57 31.25
N THR A 2 -22.96 -6.35 30.40
CA THR A 2 -23.00 -6.95 29.05
C THR A 2 -21.97 -6.31 28.15
N LEU A 3 -21.40 -7.07 27.21
CA LEU A 3 -20.40 -6.61 26.23
C LEU A 3 -20.84 -5.30 25.52
N ILE A 4 -22.11 -5.22 25.15
CA ILE A 4 -22.71 -4.04 24.50
C ILE A 4 -22.58 -2.79 25.37
N LYS A 5 -22.83 -2.89 26.70
CA LYS A 5 -22.65 -1.74 27.59
C LYS A 5 -21.20 -1.27 27.68
N GLN A 6 -20.26 -2.20 27.64
CA GLN A 6 -18.83 -1.84 27.65
C GLN A 6 -18.43 -1.13 26.35
N GLU A 7 -18.86 -1.64 25.20
CA GLU A 7 -18.58 -1.02 23.90
C GLU A 7 -19.27 0.34 23.75
N PHE A 8 -20.49 0.48 24.22
CA PHE A 8 -21.19 1.76 24.26
C PHE A 8 -20.43 2.79 25.12
N GLN A 9 -19.96 2.41 26.29
CA GLN A 9 -19.15 3.28 27.16
C GLN A 9 -17.83 3.69 26.52
N LYS A 10 -17.16 2.79 25.80
CA LYS A 10 -15.96 3.09 25.04
C LYS A 10 -16.26 4.09 23.91
N HIS A 11 -17.37 3.90 23.21
CA HIS A 11 -17.82 4.79 22.14
C HIS A 11 -18.09 6.20 22.65
N ILE A 12 -18.82 6.34 23.75
CA ILE A 12 -19.07 7.63 24.40
C ILE A 12 -17.78 8.32 24.83
N LYS A 13 -16.84 7.58 25.45
CA LYS A 13 -15.54 8.12 25.84
C LYS A 13 -14.74 8.64 24.65
N LYS A 14 -14.71 7.91 23.52
CA LYS A 14 -14.03 8.34 22.29
C LYS A 14 -14.61 9.64 21.74
N ILE A 15 -15.93 9.78 21.72
CA ILE A 15 -16.60 11.00 21.26
C ILE A 15 -16.27 12.18 22.18
N ASN A 16 -16.33 11.99 23.49
CA ASN A 16 -16.05 13.04 24.47
C ASN A 16 -14.59 13.51 24.46
N ASN A 17 -13.64 12.59 24.20
CA ASN A 17 -12.20 12.91 24.19
C ASN A 17 -11.71 13.53 22.87
N ASN A 18 -12.58 13.89 21.95
CA ASN A 18 -12.24 14.40 20.61
C ASN A 18 -11.37 13.45 19.75
N ASP A 19 -11.18 12.19 20.13
CA ASP A 19 -10.40 11.21 19.37
C ASP A 19 -11.08 10.80 18.06
N PHE A 20 -12.32 11.23 17.87
CA PHE A 20 -13.11 11.00 16.68
C PHE A 20 -13.44 12.32 15.99
N ILE A 21 -12.87 12.53 14.78
CA ILE A 21 -13.30 13.62 13.91
C ILE A 21 -14.59 13.17 13.22
N TYR A 22 -15.72 13.26 13.91
CA TYR A 22 -17.02 13.18 13.26
C TYR A 22 -17.34 14.52 12.62
N LYS A 23 -17.84 14.50 11.41
CA LYS A 23 -18.37 15.69 10.71
C LYS A 23 -19.48 16.40 11.51
N HIS A 24 -20.11 15.69 12.44
CA HIS A 24 -21.15 16.21 13.34
C HIS A 24 -20.83 15.75 14.77
N LYS A 25 -20.27 16.64 15.55
CA LYS A 25 -20.07 16.40 16.99
C LYS A 25 -21.44 16.42 17.69
N ILE A 26 -21.85 15.27 18.21
CA ILE A 26 -23.00 15.20 19.10
C ILE A 26 -22.52 15.56 20.50
N ALA A 27 -22.97 16.69 21.02
CA ALA A 27 -22.69 17.09 22.38
C ALA A 27 -23.65 16.34 23.34
N PHE A 28 -23.21 15.18 23.83
CA PHE A 28 -24.05 14.32 24.68
C PHE A 28 -24.58 15.00 25.93
N TYR A 29 -23.86 15.99 26.47
CA TYR A 29 -24.30 16.79 27.61
C TYR A 29 -25.48 17.72 27.29
N LEU A 30 -25.78 17.95 26.00
CA LEU A 30 -26.92 18.75 25.56
C LEU A 30 -28.14 17.88 25.21
N LEU A 31 -27.99 16.55 25.18
CA LEU A 31 -29.10 15.65 24.90
C LEU A 31 -30.02 15.55 26.12
N SER A 32 -31.31 15.62 25.89
CA SER A 32 -32.29 15.24 26.90
C SER A 32 -32.16 13.74 27.22
N GLU A 33 -32.63 13.34 28.40
CA GLU A 33 -32.59 11.93 28.83
C GLU A 33 -33.28 11.00 27.82
N MET A 34 -34.36 11.45 27.20
CA MET A 34 -35.08 10.74 26.16
C MET A 34 -34.23 10.56 24.87
N GLN A 35 -33.55 11.62 24.43
CA GLN A 35 -32.67 11.57 23.25
C GLN A 35 -31.49 10.65 23.49
N PHE A 36 -30.93 10.67 24.70
CA PHE A 36 -29.84 9.78 25.08
C PHE A 36 -30.28 8.31 25.07
N LYS A 37 -31.44 7.99 25.59
CA LYS A 37 -32.03 6.63 25.53
C LYS A 37 -32.26 6.14 24.11
N LEU A 38 -32.74 7.01 23.23
CA LEU A 38 -32.93 6.69 21.81
C LEU A 38 -31.60 6.43 21.11
N TYR A 39 -30.57 7.21 21.45
CA TYR A 39 -29.23 6.99 20.92
C TYR A 39 -28.63 5.67 21.40
N GLU A 40 -28.78 5.34 22.69
CA GLU A 40 -28.33 4.06 23.28
C GLU A 40 -29.00 2.88 22.61
N GLU A 41 -30.33 2.97 22.39
CA GLU A 41 -31.11 1.93 21.73
C GLU A 41 -30.71 1.76 20.26
N GLY A 42 -30.48 2.84 19.53
CA GLY A 42 -29.98 2.81 18.16
C GLY A 42 -28.60 2.19 18.05
N PHE A 43 -27.69 2.53 18.97
CA PHE A 43 -26.37 1.91 19.05
C PHE A 43 -26.46 0.40 19.32
N ARG A 44 -27.31 -0.01 20.27
CA ARG A 44 -27.53 -1.42 20.62
C ARG A 44 -28.02 -2.21 19.40
N LYS A 45 -29.09 -1.72 18.74
CA LYS A 45 -29.64 -2.37 17.53
C LYS A 45 -28.61 -2.44 16.38
N GLY A 46 -27.87 -1.37 16.16
CA GLY A 46 -26.82 -1.34 15.14
C GLY A 46 -25.68 -2.34 15.42
N PHE A 47 -25.28 -2.46 16.70
CA PHE A 47 -24.25 -3.40 17.12
C PHE A 47 -24.71 -4.85 16.97
N GLU A 48 -25.94 -5.17 17.36
CA GLU A 48 -26.54 -6.51 17.20
C GLU A 48 -26.63 -6.91 15.72
N LEU A 49 -27.09 -5.99 14.85
CA LEU A 49 -27.15 -6.22 13.41
C LEU A 49 -25.76 -6.42 12.79
N ALA A 50 -24.75 -5.67 13.24
CA ALA A 50 -23.39 -5.82 12.77
C ALA A 50 -22.81 -7.18 13.19
N GLN A 51 -23.05 -7.61 14.42
CA GLN A 51 -22.62 -8.93 14.88
C GLN A 51 -23.29 -10.06 14.09
N GLN A 52 -24.59 -9.95 13.84
CA GLN A 52 -25.33 -10.94 13.05
C GLN A 52 -24.76 -11.04 11.64
N LYS A 53 -24.58 -9.91 10.93
CA LYS A 53 -23.99 -9.89 9.59
C LYS A 53 -22.57 -10.45 9.56
N MET A 54 -21.76 -10.17 10.57
CA MET A 54 -20.41 -10.76 10.67
C MET A 54 -20.47 -12.28 10.88
N SER A 55 -21.40 -12.76 11.72
CA SER A 55 -21.62 -14.20 11.94
C SER A 55 -22.05 -14.89 10.66
N ASP A 56 -23.04 -14.31 9.95
CA ASP A 56 -23.54 -14.84 8.69
C ASP A 56 -22.45 -14.88 7.62
N HIS A 57 -21.64 -13.82 7.52
CA HIS A 57 -20.52 -13.75 6.58
C HIS A 57 -19.40 -14.75 6.92
N VAL A 58 -19.13 -14.96 8.21
CA VAL A 58 -18.15 -15.98 8.66
C VAL A 58 -18.65 -17.40 8.39
N SER A 59 -19.95 -17.67 8.54
CA SER A 59 -20.54 -18.97 8.19
C SER A 59 -20.53 -19.20 6.68
N GLU A 60 -20.87 -18.20 5.89
CA GLU A 60 -20.81 -18.24 4.43
C GLU A 60 -19.38 -18.47 3.90
N ILE A 61 -18.38 -17.80 4.51
CA ILE A 61 -16.97 -18.04 4.21
C ILE A 61 -16.54 -19.47 4.57
N LYS A 62 -17.04 -20.00 5.69
CA LYS A 62 -16.73 -21.40 6.08
C LYS A 62 -17.35 -22.42 5.14
N GLU A 63 -18.54 -22.18 4.64
CA GLU A 63 -19.20 -23.06 3.69
C GLU A 63 -18.60 -22.99 2.28
N THR A 64 -18.17 -21.79 1.83
CA THR A 64 -17.59 -21.60 0.51
C THR A 64 -16.10 -21.90 0.45
N HIS A 65 -15.39 -21.89 1.58
CA HIS A 65 -13.93 -22.12 1.66
C HIS A 65 -13.53 -23.35 2.45
N ILE A 66 -14.27 -24.48 2.30
CA ILE A 66 -13.65 -25.80 2.49
C ILE A 66 -12.84 -26.09 1.22
N VAL A 67 -11.85 -25.28 0.94
CA VAL A 67 -10.76 -25.65 0.04
C VAL A 67 -9.95 -26.69 0.82
N PRO A 68 -9.88 -27.95 0.36
CA PRO A 68 -9.10 -28.97 1.06
C PRO A 68 -7.69 -28.41 1.27
N ARG A 69 -7.16 -28.53 2.48
CA ARG A 69 -5.82 -28.07 2.89
C ARG A 69 -4.68 -28.48 1.93
N GLN A 70 -4.96 -29.44 1.03
CA GLN A 70 -4.05 -29.88 -0.03
C GLN A 70 -4.05 -28.98 -1.27
N MET A 71 -5.10 -28.17 -1.52
CA MET A 71 -5.09 -27.20 -2.63
C MET A 71 -4.41 -25.87 -2.27
N GLU A 72 -4.35 -25.49 -1.00
CA GLU A 72 -3.63 -24.29 -0.58
C GLU A 72 -2.11 -24.36 -0.85
N ARG A 73 -1.54 -25.58 -0.96
CA ARG A 73 -0.13 -25.75 -1.33
C ARG A 73 0.13 -25.70 -2.83
N LYS A 74 -0.91 -25.64 -3.66
CA LYS A 74 -0.84 -25.40 -5.10
C LYS A 74 -1.18 -23.95 -5.50
N ILE A 75 -1.24 -23.02 -4.58
CA ILE A 75 -0.90 -21.64 -4.92
C ILE A 75 0.54 -21.76 -5.39
N ILE A 76 0.66 -21.87 -6.70
CA ILE A 76 1.88 -21.85 -7.46
C ILE A 76 2.81 -20.91 -6.72
N GLY A 77 3.76 -21.51 -6.02
CA GLY A 77 4.83 -20.72 -5.42
C GLY A 77 5.51 -20.05 -6.61
N TYR A 78 5.04 -18.85 -6.95
CA TYR A 78 5.92 -17.92 -7.59
C TYR A 78 7.06 -17.81 -6.58
N GLN A 79 8.07 -18.67 -6.77
CA GLN A 79 9.33 -18.51 -6.11
C GLN A 79 9.83 -17.17 -6.61
N PHE A 80 9.47 -16.10 -5.88
CA PHE A 80 10.08 -14.79 -6.06
C PHE A 80 11.55 -14.99 -5.68
N ARG A 81 12.32 -15.48 -6.64
CA ARG A 81 13.75 -15.57 -6.51
C ARG A 81 14.22 -14.15 -6.37
N LYS A 82 14.68 -13.78 -5.16
CA LYS A 82 15.35 -12.51 -4.97
C LYS A 82 16.48 -12.40 -6.01
N PRO A 83 16.54 -11.33 -6.78
CA PRO A 83 17.59 -11.16 -7.78
C PRO A 83 18.95 -11.22 -7.08
N ARG A 84 19.94 -11.82 -7.74
CA ARG A 84 21.30 -11.82 -7.25
C ARG A 84 21.85 -10.39 -7.33
N GLN A 85 22.79 -10.06 -6.45
CA GLN A 85 23.41 -8.73 -6.47
C GLN A 85 23.99 -8.38 -7.85
N ALA A 86 24.59 -9.36 -8.53
CA ALA A 86 25.12 -9.18 -9.89
C ALA A 86 24.04 -8.78 -10.92
N GLU A 87 22.82 -9.26 -10.78
CA GLU A 87 21.70 -8.91 -11.66
C GLU A 87 21.26 -7.45 -11.42
N ILE A 88 21.23 -7.04 -10.16
CA ILE A 88 20.93 -5.66 -9.76
C ILE A 88 22.03 -4.71 -10.29
N ASP A 89 23.28 -5.07 -10.08
CA ASP A 89 24.44 -4.28 -10.54
C ASP A 89 24.47 -4.19 -12.07
N SER A 90 24.09 -5.24 -12.78
CA SER A 90 23.96 -5.23 -14.25
C SER A 90 22.92 -4.20 -14.71
N VAL A 91 21.74 -4.18 -14.09
CA VAL A 91 20.69 -3.18 -14.41
C VAL A 91 21.20 -1.77 -14.15
N ILE A 92 21.80 -1.54 -12.98
CA ILE A 92 22.33 -0.23 -12.61
C ILE A 92 23.38 0.22 -13.64
N ASN A 93 24.33 -0.64 -14.00
CA ASN A 93 25.40 -0.30 -14.95
C ASN A 93 24.84 0.00 -16.35
N LYS A 94 23.88 -0.78 -16.86
CA LYS A 94 23.23 -0.52 -18.16
C LYS A 94 22.55 0.84 -18.20
N VAL A 95 21.83 1.20 -17.14
CA VAL A 95 21.15 2.50 -17.04
C VAL A 95 22.17 3.63 -16.89
N CYS A 96 23.24 3.44 -16.11
CA CYS A 96 24.30 4.42 -15.97
C CYS A 96 24.97 4.74 -17.31
N ILE A 97 25.26 3.71 -18.12
CA ILE A 97 25.85 3.88 -19.45
C ILE A 97 24.88 4.64 -20.38
N LYS A 98 23.59 4.25 -20.37
CA LYS A 98 22.61 4.86 -21.27
C LYS A 98 22.32 6.33 -20.97
N TYR A 99 22.36 6.71 -19.70
CA TYR A 99 22.08 8.09 -19.26
C TYR A 99 23.33 8.91 -18.93
N GLU A 100 24.52 8.35 -19.20
CA GLU A 100 25.83 8.99 -18.92
C GLU A 100 25.93 9.47 -17.47
N VAL A 101 25.37 8.71 -16.52
CA VAL A 101 25.32 9.05 -15.08
C VAL A 101 26.33 8.19 -14.33
N SER A 102 27.03 8.79 -13.40
CA SER A 102 27.92 8.03 -12.50
C SER A 102 27.09 7.16 -11.54
N LYS A 103 27.52 5.90 -11.35
CA LYS A 103 26.90 5.03 -10.34
C LYS A 103 26.84 5.71 -8.96
N LYS A 104 27.88 6.48 -8.59
CA LYS A 104 27.94 7.20 -7.31
C LYS A 104 26.81 8.23 -7.19
N ASP A 105 26.46 8.92 -8.27
CA ASP A 105 25.43 9.95 -8.27
C ASP A 105 24.01 9.39 -8.06
N LEU A 106 23.80 8.13 -8.45
CA LEU A 106 22.52 7.45 -8.18
C LEU A 106 22.23 7.27 -6.69
N PHE A 107 23.27 7.17 -5.86
CA PHE A 107 23.12 6.98 -4.40
C PHE A 107 23.18 8.29 -3.61
N THR A 108 23.46 9.41 -4.27
CA THR A 108 23.47 10.74 -3.64
C THR A 108 22.07 11.37 -3.62
N LYS A 109 21.92 12.46 -2.88
CA LYS A 109 20.66 13.25 -2.86
C LYS A 109 20.51 14.21 -4.05
N THR A 110 21.40 14.12 -5.04
CA THR A 110 21.38 14.97 -6.23
C THR A 110 20.08 14.77 -7.02
N ARG A 111 19.49 15.87 -7.51
CA ARG A 111 18.19 15.90 -8.18
C ARG A 111 18.27 16.47 -9.60
N THR A 112 19.39 16.29 -10.31
CA THR A 112 19.44 16.62 -11.73
C THR A 112 18.47 15.74 -12.51
N THR A 113 17.94 16.25 -13.60
CA THR A 113 16.90 15.59 -14.41
C THR A 113 17.32 14.17 -14.81
N ASP A 114 18.56 14.00 -15.28
CA ASP A 114 19.06 12.72 -15.78
C ASP A 114 19.23 11.68 -14.67
N ILE A 115 19.74 12.11 -13.50
CA ILE A 115 19.87 11.25 -12.33
C ILE A 115 18.49 10.80 -11.82
N VAL A 116 17.53 11.73 -11.77
CA VAL A 116 16.16 11.41 -11.36
C VAL A 116 15.49 10.45 -12.34
N ARG A 117 15.72 10.67 -13.65
CA ARG A 117 15.23 9.80 -14.73
C ARG A 117 15.82 8.40 -14.62
N ALA A 118 17.13 8.30 -14.49
CA ALA A 118 17.86 7.04 -14.34
C ALA A 118 17.36 6.25 -13.11
N ARG A 119 17.27 6.89 -11.94
CA ARG A 119 16.72 6.24 -10.72
C ARG A 119 15.32 5.73 -10.93
N ASN A 120 14.45 6.53 -11.56
CA ASN A 120 13.06 6.16 -11.79
C ASN A 120 12.94 4.92 -12.67
N ILE A 121 13.76 4.83 -13.72
CA ILE A 121 13.82 3.66 -14.60
C ILE A 121 14.31 2.43 -13.85
N ILE A 122 15.38 2.55 -13.06
CA ILE A 122 15.91 1.42 -12.28
C ILE A 122 14.86 0.93 -11.27
N HIS A 123 14.18 1.84 -10.53
CA HIS A 123 13.12 1.47 -9.60
C HIS A 123 12.02 0.66 -10.28
N ASN A 124 11.59 1.08 -11.46
CA ASN A 124 10.55 0.38 -12.22
C ASN A 124 11.04 -0.97 -12.75
N ILE A 125 12.28 -1.09 -13.26
CA ILE A 125 12.85 -2.37 -13.71
C ILE A 125 12.93 -3.36 -12.54
N LEU A 126 13.47 -2.92 -11.40
CA LEU A 126 13.61 -3.79 -10.23
C LEU A 126 12.26 -4.24 -9.68
N ASN A 127 11.25 -3.38 -9.73
CA ASN A 127 9.91 -3.74 -9.31
C ASN A 127 9.18 -4.64 -10.33
N GLU A 128 9.23 -4.33 -11.64
CA GLU A 128 8.44 -5.04 -12.65
C GLU A 128 9.09 -6.34 -13.11
N LYS A 129 10.40 -6.34 -13.39
CA LYS A 129 11.13 -7.53 -13.87
C LYS A 129 11.46 -8.48 -12.73
N TYR A 130 11.98 -7.96 -11.62
CA TYR A 130 12.47 -8.76 -10.51
C TYR A 130 11.49 -8.86 -9.34
N LYS A 131 10.33 -8.20 -9.43
CA LYS A 131 9.27 -8.22 -8.38
C LYS A 131 9.79 -7.87 -6.99
N MET A 132 10.78 -7.00 -6.93
CA MET A 132 11.34 -6.56 -5.65
C MET A 132 10.35 -5.67 -4.88
N SER A 133 10.36 -5.79 -3.56
CA SER A 133 9.54 -4.92 -2.70
C SER A 133 10.06 -3.48 -2.73
N LEU A 134 9.15 -2.51 -2.50
CA LEU A 134 9.52 -1.09 -2.44
C LEU A 134 10.59 -0.81 -1.39
N SER A 135 10.51 -1.51 -0.25
CA SER A 135 11.47 -1.38 0.85
C SER A 135 12.85 -1.93 0.48
N ASP A 136 12.92 -3.05 -0.25
CA ASP A 136 14.20 -3.62 -0.68
C ASP A 136 14.87 -2.72 -1.72
N ILE A 137 14.09 -2.19 -2.68
CA ILE A 137 14.59 -1.22 -3.65
C ILE A 137 15.09 0.05 -2.93
N GLY A 138 14.30 0.57 -1.99
CA GLY A 138 14.67 1.74 -1.20
C GLY A 138 15.99 1.55 -0.45
N ARG A 139 16.24 0.37 0.14
CA ARG A 139 17.48 0.04 0.82
C ARG A 139 18.70 0.11 -0.11
N ILE A 140 18.57 -0.38 -1.36
CA ILE A 140 19.69 -0.32 -2.34
C ILE A 140 20.09 1.12 -2.59
N PHE A 141 19.13 2.05 -2.70
CA PHE A 141 19.41 3.45 -3.03
C PHE A 141 19.51 4.37 -1.79
N THR A 142 19.47 3.82 -0.58
CA THR A 142 19.44 4.60 0.67
C THR A 142 18.29 5.63 0.65
N GLN A 143 17.14 5.21 0.13
CA GLN A 143 15.94 6.03 -0.03
C GLN A 143 14.75 5.42 0.70
N ASP A 144 13.79 6.26 1.06
CA ASP A 144 12.54 5.81 1.63
C ASP A 144 11.70 5.07 0.57
N HIS A 145 10.94 4.05 1.02
CA HIS A 145 10.03 3.29 0.15
C HIS A 145 8.97 4.17 -0.53
N THR A 146 8.61 5.31 0.06
CA THR A 146 7.68 6.29 -0.53
C THR A 146 8.27 6.96 -1.77
N THR A 147 9.60 7.17 -1.80
CA THR A 147 10.30 7.66 -2.98
C THR A 147 10.22 6.65 -4.14
N VAL A 148 10.41 5.38 -3.83
CA VAL A 148 10.28 4.29 -4.81
C VAL A 148 8.83 4.17 -5.29
N LEU A 149 7.86 4.22 -4.37
CA LEU A 149 6.43 4.22 -4.69
C LEU A 149 6.07 5.36 -5.65
N ASN A 150 6.56 6.58 -5.37
CA ASN A 150 6.33 7.73 -6.23
C ASN A 150 6.91 7.50 -7.65
N SER A 151 8.09 6.86 -7.76
CA SER A 151 8.67 6.50 -9.06
C SER A 151 7.78 5.55 -9.86
N ILE A 152 7.20 4.55 -9.21
CA ILE A 152 6.30 3.58 -9.84
C ILE A 152 4.99 4.25 -10.25
N GLN A 153 4.42 5.06 -9.37
CA GLN A 153 3.19 5.81 -9.66
C GLN A 153 3.37 6.80 -10.81
N MET A 154 4.56 7.44 -10.92
CA MET A 154 4.86 8.31 -12.07
C MET A 154 4.76 7.56 -13.40
N LYS A 155 5.27 6.32 -13.48
CA LYS A 155 5.13 5.49 -14.68
C LYS A 155 3.67 5.08 -14.91
N GLN A 156 3.00 4.54 -13.88
CA GLN A 156 1.62 4.08 -13.98
C GLN A 156 0.65 5.18 -14.44
N HIS A 157 0.83 6.38 -13.90
CA HIS A 157 -0.02 7.52 -14.22
C HIS A 157 0.52 8.39 -15.35
N ARG A 158 1.53 7.95 -16.08
CA ARG A 158 2.15 8.66 -17.22
C ARG A 158 2.49 10.12 -16.87
N ARG A 159 3.13 10.35 -15.72
CA ARG A 159 3.50 11.70 -15.28
C ARG A 159 4.93 12.04 -15.63
N ARG A 160 5.25 13.36 -15.72
CA ARG A 160 6.57 13.90 -16.06
C ARG A 160 7.08 13.31 -17.38
N PHE A 161 8.32 12.85 -17.43
CA PHE A 161 8.94 12.27 -18.61
C PHE A 161 8.23 11.01 -19.15
N TRP A 162 7.45 10.30 -18.35
CA TRP A 162 6.62 9.18 -18.81
C TRP A 162 5.40 9.61 -19.64
N ASN A 163 5.05 10.89 -19.62
CA ASN A 163 3.91 11.42 -20.39
C ASN A 163 4.27 11.83 -21.83
N GLN A 164 5.50 12.26 -22.06
CA GLN A 164 5.83 13.05 -23.24
C GLN A 164 6.63 12.30 -24.32
N GLU A 165 7.29 11.20 -23.97
CA GLU A 165 8.27 10.61 -24.89
C GLU A 165 8.01 9.13 -25.10
N GLN A 166 7.61 8.78 -26.34
CA GLN A 166 7.61 7.37 -26.78
C GLN A 166 9.01 6.73 -26.62
N THR A 167 10.06 7.51 -26.75
CA THR A 167 11.46 7.10 -26.56
C THR A 167 11.72 6.49 -25.20
N ILE A 168 11.18 7.06 -24.11
CA ILE A 168 11.41 6.54 -22.75
C ILE A 168 10.79 5.15 -22.54
N TRP A 169 9.64 4.89 -23.16
CA TRP A 169 9.00 3.57 -23.11
C TRP A 169 9.81 2.55 -23.89
N GLN A 170 10.32 2.92 -25.05
CA GLN A 170 11.22 2.07 -25.86
C GLN A 170 12.51 1.76 -25.09
N GLU A 171 13.14 2.78 -24.51
CA GLU A 171 14.33 2.62 -23.67
C GLU A 171 14.12 1.72 -22.46
N PHE A 172 12.97 1.86 -21.79
CA PHE A 172 12.60 1.01 -20.69
C PHE A 172 12.40 -0.45 -21.12
N ASP A 173 11.73 -0.67 -22.26
CA ASP A 173 11.49 -2.00 -22.80
C ASP A 173 12.81 -2.67 -23.23
N GLU A 174 13.72 -1.94 -23.87
CA GLU A 174 15.05 -2.43 -24.22
C GLU A 174 15.85 -2.87 -22.99
N LEU A 175 15.90 -2.00 -21.96
CA LEU A 175 16.62 -2.27 -20.71
C LEU A 175 15.98 -3.42 -19.90
N THR A 176 14.69 -3.67 -20.10
CA THR A 176 13.98 -4.74 -19.40
C THR A 176 14.17 -6.09 -20.11
N LYS A 177 14.23 -6.10 -21.44
CA LYS A 177 14.43 -7.31 -22.26
C LYS A 177 15.87 -7.81 -22.26
N SER A 178 16.84 -6.94 -22.07
CA SER A 178 18.26 -7.28 -21.93
C SER A 178 18.59 -7.90 -20.58
#